data_116670a86fad10d2269d929cf4536271
#
_entry.id   116670a86fad10d2269d929cf4536271
#
_cell.length_a   1.000
_cell.length_b   1.000
_cell.length_c   1.000
_cell.angle_alpha   90.00
_cell.angle_beta   90.00
_cell.angle_gamma   90.00
#
_symmetry.space_group_name_H-M   'P 1'
#
loop_
_entity.id
_entity.type
_entity.pdbx_description
1 polymer ?
#
loop_
_entity_poly.entity_id
_entity_poly.type
_entity_poly.pdbx_seq_one_letter_code
_entity_poly.pdbx_strand_id
1 'polypeptide(L)'
;EDFSYFVKEVSDHKHQELKPAEIYDVFQKNYLNADTPLKVEDFSLKKKGDKWVGKVLVRANDEEVVLEGAGNGQLNAVSNAVCKAYGIEFSNLVYSEHDLDRDSDSRGIAYFGLTDKDGHTTWGAGVDTDTITASIFAFMTAINRMDGMAQRVKFRALKSTPDTITAFKATSGQH
;
A
#
# COMPACT_ATOMS: atom_id res chain seq x y z
N GLU A 1 -1.07 -20.55 0.58
CA GLU A 1 -1.70 -19.96 1.70
C GLU A 1 -1.26 -18.52 1.87
N ASP A 2 -0.04 -18.25 1.53
CA ASP A 2 0.47 -16.92 1.56
C ASP A 2 1.29 -16.65 0.30
N PHE A 3 1.88 -15.47 0.23
CA PHE A 3 2.65 -15.05 -0.91
C PHE A 3 3.86 -15.95 -1.17
N SER A 4 4.58 -16.32 -0.12
CA SER A 4 5.76 -17.18 -0.26
C SER A 4 5.41 -18.53 -0.87
N TYR A 5 4.30 -19.10 -0.44
CA TYR A 5 3.81 -20.37 -0.99
C TYR A 5 3.46 -20.21 -2.47
N PHE A 6 2.77 -19.13 -2.81
CA PHE A 6 2.37 -18.86 -4.19
C PHE A 6 3.59 -18.74 -5.12
N VAL A 7 4.58 -17.96 -4.73
CA VAL A 7 5.81 -17.78 -5.52
C VAL A 7 6.55 -19.09 -5.66
N LYS A 8 6.64 -19.86 -4.57
CA LYS A 8 7.30 -21.15 -4.59
C LYS A 8 6.58 -22.11 -5.53
N GLU A 9 5.26 -22.14 -5.51
CA GLU A 9 4.48 -23.00 -6.38
C GLU A 9 4.73 -22.66 -7.85
N VAL A 10 4.74 -21.37 -8.20
CA VAL A 10 5.03 -20.93 -9.57
C VAL A 10 6.45 -21.29 -9.96
N SER A 11 7.41 -21.07 -9.06
CA SER A 11 8.80 -21.38 -9.31
C SER A 11 9.02 -22.88 -9.53
N ASP A 12 8.42 -23.72 -8.67
CA ASP A 12 8.51 -25.16 -8.78
C ASP A 12 7.90 -25.66 -10.10
N HIS A 13 6.77 -25.06 -10.48
CA HIS A 13 6.11 -25.43 -11.73
C HIS A 13 6.99 -25.12 -12.94
N LYS A 14 7.76 -24.05 -12.89
CA LYS A 14 8.71 -23.69 -13.95
C LYS A 14 10.04 -24.39 -13.84
N HIS A 15 10.26 -25.15 -12.79
CA HIS A 15 11.50 -25.89 -12.52
C HIS A 15 12.72 -24.97 -12.45
N GLN A 16 12.52 -23.74 -11.99
CA GLN A 16 13.61 -22.78 -11.82
C GLN A 16 13.22 -21.72 -10.79
N GLU A 17 14.27 -21.08 -10.22
CA GLU A 17 14.05 -19.97 -9.30
C GLU A 17 13.59 -18.75 -10.08
N LEU A 18 12.58 -18.05 -9.55
CA LEU A 18 12.07 -16.85 -10.18
C LEU A 18 13.03 -15.67 -9.96
N LYS A 19 13.32 -14.96 -11.03
CA LYS A 19 14.07 -13.72 -10.96
C LYS A 19 13.15 -12.58 -10.53
N PRO A 20 13.68 -11.45 -10.01
CA PRO A 20 12.84 -10.33 -9.61
C PRO A 20 11.85 -9.88 -10.67
N ALA A 21 12.25 -9.83 -11.94
CA ALA A 21 11.33 -9.44 -13.02
C ALA A 21 10.21 -10.44 -13.20
N GLU A 22 10.48 -11.73 -13.02
CA GLU A 22 9.47 -12.78 -13.12
C GLU A 22 8.49 -12.70 -11.94
N ILE A 23 9.01 -12.39 -10.76
CA ILE A 23 8.18 -12.18 -9.58
C ILE A 23 7.24 -11.00 -9.83
N TYR A 24 7.76 -9.93 -10.41
CA TYR A 24 6.94 -8.77 -10.76
C TYR A 24 5.79 -9.15 -11.71
N ASP A 25 6.10 -9.94 -12.75
CA ASP A 25 5.06 -10.38 -13.70
C ASP A 25 3.97 -11.19 -13.01
N VAL A 26 4.36 -12.06 -12.08
CA VAL A 26 3.41 -12.84 -11.29
C VAL A 26 2.51 -11.92 -10.47
N PHE A 27 3.11 -10.94 -9.79
CA PHE A 27 2.37 -9.99 -8.98
C PHE A 27 1.48 -9.09 -9.79
N GLN A 28 1.96 -8.65 -10.95
CA GLN A 28 1.18 -7.75 -11.80
C GLN A 28 -0.17 -8.35 -12.15
N LYS A 29 -0.22 -9.66 -12.35
CA LYS A 29 -1.47 -10.34 -12.68
C LYS A 29 -2.38 -10.56 -11.48
N ASN A 30 -1.80 -10.77 -10.31
CA ASN A 30 -2.54 -11.28 -9.15
C ASN A 30 -2.62 -10.30 -7.99
N TYR A 31 -1.64 -9.40 -7.82
CA TYR A 31 -1.51 -8.60 -6.59
C TYR A 31 -1.27 -7.12 -6.83
N LEU A 32 -1.06 -6.70 -8.07
CA LEU A 32 -0.89 -5.29 -8.40
C LEU A 32 -2.20 -4.67 -8.89
N ASN A 33 -2.22 -3.35 -8.87
CA ASN A 33 -3.32 -2.56 -9.44
C ASN A 33 -4.66 -2.74 -8.76
N ALA A 34 -4.66 -3.20 -7.51
CA ALA A 34 -5.88 -3.23 -6.73
C ALA A 34 -6.10 -1.84 -6.15
N ASP A 35 -6.76 -0.98 -6.90
CA ASP A 35 -7.01 0.42 -6.54
C ASP A 35 -8.46 0.68 -6.15
N THR A 36 -9.22 -0.35 -5.87
CA THR A 36 -10.57 -0.24 -5.35
C THR A 36 -10.69 -1.11 -4.10
N PRO A 37 -11.41 -0.66 -3.08
CA PRO A 37 -12.21 0.58 -3.01
C PRO A 37 -11.40 1.86 -2.74
N LEU A 38 -10.10 1.77 -2.45
CA LEU A 38 -9.27 2.93 -2.14
C LEU A 38 -8.15 3.07 -3.17
N LYS A 39 -8.05 4.24 -3.78
CA LYS A 39 -6.96 4.54 -4.69
C LYS A 39 -6.14 5.68 -4.11
N VAL A 40 -4.83 5.47 -3.95
CA VAL A 40 -3.93 6.54 -3.52
C VAL A 40 -3.67 7.46 -4.70
N GLU A 41 -4.01 8.73 -4.53
CA GLU A 41 -3.74 9.73 -5.56
C GLU A 41 -2.48 10.52 -5.27
N ASP A 42 -2.19 10.76 -3.99
CA ASP A 42 -0.97 11.46 -3.59
C ASP A 42 -0.75 11.27 -2.10
N PHE A 43 0.45 11.59 -1.64
CA PHE A 43 0.76 11.53 -0.21
C PHE A 43 1.81 12.56 0.14
N SER A 44 1.90 12.91 1.42
CA SER A 44 2.87 13.85 1.94
C SER A 44 3.39 13.32 3.27
N LEU A 45 4.71 13.30 3.43
CA LEU A 45 5.36 12.79 4.63
C LEU A 45 6.27 13.87 5.18
N LYS A 46 6.08 14.20 6.46
CA LYS A 46 6.88 15.20 7.14
C LYS A 46 7.36 14.67 8.47
N LYS A 47 8.61 14.95 8.79
CA LYS A 47 9.16 14.58 10.08
C LYS A 47 8.93 15.73 11.06
N LYS A 48 8.34 15.40 12.22
CA LYS A 48 8.12 16.35 13.31
C LYS A 48 8.73 15.77 14.57
N GLY A 49 9.89 16.32 14.98
CA GLY A 49 10.64 15.75 16.08
C GLY A 49 11.15 14.36 15.74
N ASP A 50 10.79 13.40 16.56
CA ASP A 50 11.17 11.99 16.37
C ASP A 50 10.07 11.17 15.69
N LYS A 51 8.99 11.83 15.25
CA LYS A 51 7.87 11.14 14.60
C LYS A 51 7.65 11.64 13.19
N TRP A 52 7.04 10.79 12.38
CA TRP A 52 6.60 11.13 11.04
C TRP A 52 5.11 11.37 11.03
N VAL A 53 4.68 12.39 10.27
CA VAL A 53 3.27 12.64 10.02
C VAL A 53 3.02 12.40 8.54
N GLY A 54 2.06 11.55 8.25
CA GLY A 54 1.68 11.22 6.88
C GLY A 54 0.28 11.70 6.58
N LYS A 55 0.12 12.30 5.42
CA LYS A 55 -1.19 12.62 4.85
C LYS A 55 -1.30 11.90 3.53
N VAL A 56 -2.44 11.27 3.30
CA VAL A 56 -2.68 10.49 2.08
C VAL A 56 -3.97 10.98 1.47
N LEU A 57 -3.91 11.37 0.20
CA LEU A 57 -5.11 11.70 -0.56
C LEU A 57 -5.55 10.43 -1.26
N VAL A 58 -6.71 9.92 -0.86
CA VAL A 58 -7.27 8.71 -1.48
C VAL A 58 -8.59 9.05 -2.16
N ARG A 59 -8.89 8.30 -3.20
CA ARG A 59 -10.22 8.32 -3.81
C ARG A 59 -10.95 7.07 -3.32
N ALA A 60 -12.05 7.33 -2.62
CA ALA A 60 -12.89 6.27 -2.04
C ALA A 60 -14.27 6.39 -2.69
N ASN A 61 -14.57 5.50 -3.65
CA ASN A 61 -15.86 5.50 -4.36
C ASN A 61 -16.22 6.89 -4.89
N ASP A 62 -15.35 7.50 -5.68
CA ASP A 62 -15.56 8.82 -6.32
C ASP A 62 -15.46 10.02 -5.37
N GLU A 63 -15.16 9.80 -4.09
CA GLU A 63 -14.93 10.87 -3.13
C GLU A 63 -13.45 10.98 -2.83
N GLU A 64 -12.92 12.21 -2.85
CA GLU A 64 -11.56 12.47 -2.43
C GLU A 64 -11.52 12.66 -0.91
N VAL A 65 -10.65 11.93 -0.25
CA VAL A 65 -10.52 11.97 1.21
C VAL A 65 -9.05 12.13 1.58
N VAL A 66 -8.75 13.07 2.48
CA VAL A 66 -7.41 13.24 3.03
C VAL A 66 -7.36 12.51 4.36
N LEU A 67 -6.47 11.52 4.46
CA LEU A 67 -6.26 10.75 5.68
C LEU A 67 -4.97 11.23 6.32
N GLU A 68 -4.94 11.29 7.65
CA GLU A 68 -3.77 11.73 8.38
C GLU A 68 -3.44 10.77 9.48
N GLY A 69 -2.14 10.46 9.63
CA GLY A 69 -1.65 9.60 10.69
C GLY A 69 -0.22 9.94 11.06
N ALA A 70 0.21 9.44 12.21
CA ALA A 70 1.56 9.63 12.70
C ALA A 70 2.16 8.30 13.10
N GLY A 71 3.48 8.19 13.03
CA GLY A 71 4.17 6.98 13.40
C GLY A 71 5.68 7.21 13.53
N ASN A 72 6.39 6.16 13.92
CA ASN A 72 7.84 6.25 14.12
C ASN A 72 8.62 6.22 12.81
N GLY A 73 8.00 5.78 11.73
CA GLY A 73 8.61 5.78 10.40
C GLY A 73 7.61 6.26 9.36
N GLN A 74 8.11 6.48 8.13
CA GLN A 74 7.28 6.98 7.03
C GLN A 74 6.12 6.05 6.72
N LEU A 75 6.41 4.78 6.53
CA LEU A 75 5.40 3.79 6.17
C LEU A 75 4.43 3.56 7.32
N ASN A 76 4.93 3.57 8.54
CA ASN A 76 4.10 3.42 9.73
C ASN A 76 3.10 4.57 9.84
N ALA A 77 3.51 5.80 9.50
CA ALA A 77 2.61 6.95 9.52
C ALA A 77 1.47 6.78 8.51
N VAL A 78 1.79 6.32 7.29
CA VAL A 78 0.78 6.07 6.26
C VAL A 78 -0.17 4.94 6.68
N SER A 79 0.40 3.86 7.19
CA SER A 79 -0.39 2.73 7.66
C SER A 79 -1.37 3.15 8.75
N ASN A 80 -0.90 3.94 9.71
CA ASN A 80 -1.75 4.44 10.78
C ASN A 80 -2.85 5.36 10.26
N ALA A 81 -2.55 6.18 9.24
CA ALA A 81 -3.55 7.06 8.64
C ALA A 81 -4.72 6.26 8.07
N VAL A 82 -4.41 5.23 7.30
CA VAL A 82 -5.43 4.40 6.64
C VAL A 82 -6.17 3.53 7.64
N CYS A 83 -5.45 2.86 8.53
CA CYS A 83 -6.06 1.95 9.48
C CYS A 83 -6.97 2.67 10.47
N LYS A 84 -6.54 3.83 10.96
CA LYS A 84 -7.34 4.64 11.86
C LYS A 84 -8.64 5.11 11.18
N ALA A 85 -8.52 5.55 9.92
CA ALA A 85 -9.66 6.10 9.18
C ALA A 85 -10.74 5.05 8.96
N TYR A 86 -10.37 3.82 8.65
CA TYR A 86 -11.32 2.77 8.27
C TYR A 86 -11.46 1.67 9.32
N GLY A 87 -10.85 1.85 10.49
CA GLY A 87 -10.99 0.88 11.56
C GLY A 87 -10.40 -0.48 11.22
N ILE A 88 -9.27 -0.49 10.52
CA ILE A 88 -8.61 -1.72 10.09
C ILE A 88 -7.62 -2.15 11.16
N GLU A 89 -7.65 -3.43 11.52
CA GLU A 89 -6.70 -4.01 12.44
C GLU A 89 -6.10 -5.27 11.83
N PHE A 90 -4.83 -5.50 12.07
CA PHE A 90 -4.17 -6.74 11.68
C PHE A 90 -3.22 -7.17 12.80
N SER A 91 -3.08 -8.48 12.95
CA SER A 91 -2.28 -9.08 14.01
C SER A 91 -0.82 -9.23 13.63
N ASN A 92 -0.53 -9.22 12.33
CA ASN A 92 0.83 -9.39 11.84
C ASN A 92 1.01 -8.70 10.51
N LEU A 93 2.23 -8.25 10.28
CA LEU A 93 2.61 -7.58 9.04
C LEU A 93 3.97 -8.12 8.60
N VAL A 94 4.05 -8.53 7.35
CA VAL A 94 5.31 -8.94 6.73
C VAL A 94 5.60 -7.98 5.60
N TYR A 95 6.84 -7.52 5.54
CA TYR A 95 7.26 -6.56 4.53
C TYR A 95 8.59 -6.99 3.92
N SER A 96 8.72 -6.81 2.62
CA SER A 96 9.96 -7.09 1.92
C SER A 96 10.05 -6.21 0.68
N GLU A 97 11.27 -5.93 0.22
CA GLU A 97 11.48 -5.18 -1.01
C GLU A 97 12.69 -5.74 -1.75
N HIS A 98 12.66 -5.61 -3.08
CA HIS A 98 13.74 -6.08 -3.96
C HIS A 98 13.86 -5.14 -5.14
N ASP A 99 15.07 -5.09 -5.71
CA ASP A 99 15.30 -4.35 -6.95
C ASP A 99 14.87 -5.22 -8.13
N LEU A 100 14.16 -4.62 -9.08
CA LEU A 100 13.74 -5.31 -10.30
C LEU A 100 14.78 -5.21 -11.40
N ASP A 101 15.45 -4.06 -11.49
CA ASP A 101 16.41 -3.76 -12.54
C ASP A 101 17.77 -3.45 -11.92
N ARG A 102 18.84 -3.62 -12.69
CA ARG A 102 20.21 -3.37 -12.23
C ARG A 102 20.74 -2.02 -12.70
N ASP A 103 19.98 -1.28 -13.46
CA ASP A 103 20.41 -0.01 -14.02
C ASP A 103 20.12 1.16 -13.07
N SER A 104 20.65 2.33 -13.39
CA SER A 104 20.49 3.53 -12.57
C SER A 104 19.02 3.98 -12.45
N ASP A 105 18.16 3.58 -13.38
CA ASP A 105 16.74 3.86 -13.34
C ASP A 105 15.96 2.67 -12.77
N SER A 106 16.62 1.88 -11.94
CA SER A 106 16.04 0.65 -11.42
C SER A 106 14.77 0.90 -10.61
N ARG A 107 13.77 0.06 -10.89
CA ARG A 107 12.54 0.05 -10.11
C ARG A 107 12.70 -0.94 -8.96
N GLY A 108 12.05 -0.64 -7.86
CA GLY A 108 11.95 -1.57 -6.75
C GLY A 108 10.55 -2.14 -6.68
N ILE A 109 10.45 -3.35 -6.16
CA ILE A 109 9.17 -3.96 -5.86
C ILE A 109 9.09 -4.19 -4.36
N ALA A 110 7.97 -3.79 -3.77
CA ALA A 110 7.69 -3.98 -2.35
C ALA A 110 6.53 -4.94 -2.21
N TYR A 111 6.57 -5.74 -1.15
CA TYR A 111 5.53 -6.72 -0.83
C TYR A 111 5.03 -6.51 0.57
N PHE A 112 3.70 -6.61 0.75
CA PHE A 112 3.09 -6.59 2.07
C PHE A 112 2.19 -7.79 2.25
N GLY A 113 2.33 -8.45 3.39
CA GLY A 113 1.39 -9.46 3.84
C GLY A 113 0.77 -8.98 5.14
N LEU A 114 -0.54 -8.85 5.17
CA LEU A 114 -1.30 -8.40 6.34
C LEU A 114 -2.17 -9.56 6.82
N THR A 115 -2.01 -9.92 8.08
CA THR A 115 -2.80 -11.00 8.68
C THR A 115 -3.84 -10.39 9.60
N ASP A 116 -5.12 -10.67 9.34
CA ASP A 116 -6.22 -10.14 10.14
C ASP A 116 -6.38 -10.94 11.44
N LYS A 117 -7.40 -10.57 12.23
CA LYS A 117 -7.66 -11.20 13.53
C LYS A 117 -8.07 -12.67 13.39
N ASP A 118 -8.62 -13.04 12.25
CA ASP A 118 -9.07 -14.39 12.00
C ASP A 118 -7.97 -15.28 11.40
N GLY A 119 -6.78 -14.75 11.24
CA GLY A 119 -5.65 -15.51 10.72
C GLY A 119 -5.53 -15.51 9.21
N HIS A 120 -6.34 -14.75 8.50
CA HIS A 120 -6.28 -14.66 7.04
C HIS A 120 -5.19 -13.67 6.64
N THR A 121 -4.32 -14.07 5.74
CA THR A 121 -3.26 -13.19 5.23
C THR A 121 -3.61 -12.72 3.84
N THR A 122 -3.49 -11.42 3.64
CA THR A 122 -3.75 -10.78 2.36
C THR A 122 -2.46 -10.13 1.89
N TRP A 123 -2.12 -10.36 0.62
CA TRP A 123 -0.86 -9.88 0.04
C TRP A 123 -1.10 -8.77 -0.96
N GLY A 124 -0.13 -7.88 -1.06
CA GLY A 124 -0.10 -6.84 -2.07
C GLY A 124 1.31 -6.53 -2.47
N ALA A 125 1.48 -6.01 -3.68
CA ALA A 125 2.77 -5.60 -4.20
C ALA A 125 2.64 -4.24 -4.87
N GLY A 126 3.73 -3.49 -4.86
CA GLY A 126 3.81 -2.20 -5.52
C GLY A 126 5.17 -2.04 -6.17
N VAL A 127 5.21 -1.34 -7.29
CA VAL A 127 6.44 -1.13 -8.05
C VAL A 127 6.60 0.36 -8.36
N ASP A 128 7.78 0.88 -8.07
CA ASP A 128 8.12 2.26 -8.39
C ASP A 128 9.63 2.44 -8.29
N THR A 129 10.15 3.50 -8.91
CA THR A 129 11.55 3.87 -8.75
C THR A 129 11.85 4.40 -7.36
N ASP A 130 10.83 4.97 -6.70
CA ASP A 130 10.92 5.43 -5.32
C ASP A 130 10.43 4.34 -4.39
N THR A 131 11.30 3.90 -3.49
CA THR A 131 11.03 2.80 -2.56
C THR A 131 9.81 3.06 -1.68
N ILE A 132 9.66 4.28 -1.18
CA ILE A 132 8.53 4.57 -0.29
C ILE A 132 7.20 4.55 -1.07
N THR A 133 7.21 5.02 -2.31
CA THR A 133 6.03 4.98 -3.17
C THR A 133 5.64 3.53 -3.47
N ALA A 134 6.61 2.69 -3.82
CA ALA A 134 6.37 1.26 -4.03
C ALA A 134 5.76 0.60 -2.80
N SER A 135 6.29 0.94 -1.62
CA SER A 135 5.82 0.38 -0.36
C SER A 135 4.39 0.82 -0.03
N ILE A 136 4.07 2.08 -0.28
CA ILE A 136 2.71 2.59 -0.04
C ILE A 136 1.71 1.90 -0.97
N PHE A 137 2.05 1.74 -2.25
CA PHE A 137 1.18 1.04 -3.19
C PHE A 137 1.01 -0.43 -2.81
N ALA A 138 2.09 -1.08 -2.35
CA ALA A 138 2.02 -2.47 -1.90
C ALA A 138 1.07 -2.61 -0.71
N PHE A 139 1.20 -1.72 0.27
CA PHE A 139 0.35 -1.71 1.45
C PHE A 139 -1.12 -1.50 1.06
N MET A 140 -1.38 -0.51 0.21
CA MET A 140 -2.75 -0.20 -0.22
C MET A 140 -3.37 -1.33 -1.03
N THR A 141 -2.58 -2.01 -1.85
CA THR A 141 -3.07 -3.17 -2.59
C THR A 141 -3.47 -4.29 -1.63
N ALA A 142 -2.65 -4.56 -0.61
CA ALA A 142 -2.99 -5.55 0.41
C ALA A 142 -4.27 -5.16 1.16
N ILE A 143 -4.40 -3.89 1.55
CA ILE A 143 -5.59 -3.38 2.23
C ILE A 143 -6.84 -3.58 1.36
N ASN A 144 -6.75 -3.22 0.08
CA ASN A 144 -7.89 -3.33 -0.83
C ASN A 144 -8.33 -4.77 -1.06
N ARG A 145 -7.43 -5.71 -0.85
CA ARG A 145 -7.73 -7.13 -1.03
C ARG A 145 -8.27 -7.80 0.24
N MET A 146 -8.29 -7.09 1.36
CA MET A 146 -8.86 -7.64 2.60
C MET A 146 -10.37 -7.84 2.44
N ASP A 147 -10.87 -8.93 3.02
CA ASP A 147 -12.30 -9.24 2.97
C ASP A 147 -13.12 -8.13 3.61
N GLY A 148 -14.20 -7.76 2.95
CA GLY A 148 -15.14 -6.77 3.48
C GLY A 148 -14.68 -5.33 3.35
N MET A 149 -13.57 -5.06 2.68
CA MET A 149 -13.04 -3.71 2.60
C MET A 149 -13.98 -2.75 1.85
N ALA A 150 -14.61 -3.22 0.78
CA ALA A 150 -15.54 -2.38 0.02
C ALA A 150 -16.72 -1.95 0.90
N GLN A 151 -17.27 -2.86 1.69
CA GLN A 151 -18.36 -2.57 2.61
C GLN A 151 -17.91 -1.61 3.72
N ARG A 152 -16.70 -1.78 4.22
CA ARG A 152 -16.13 -0.93 5.27
C ARG A 152 -15.99 0.51 4.79
N VAL A 153 -15.47 0.70 3.60
CA VAL A 153 -15.30 2.03 3.00
C VAL A 153 -16.66 2.68 2.78
N LYS A 154 -17.62 1.92 2.26
CA LYS A 154 -18.95 2.43 2.03
C LYS A 154 -19.66 2.79 3.34
N PHE A 155 -19.51 1.94 4.36
CA PHE A 155 -20.16 2.16 5.66
C PHE A 155 -19.60 3.42 6.35
N ARG A 156 -18.30 3.59 6.33
CA ARG A 156 -17.67 4.75 6.97
C ARG A 156 -17.98 6.06 6.25
N ALA A 157 -18.08 6.02 4.92
CA ALA A 157 -18.48 7.16 4.08
C ALA A 157 -17.72 8.45 4.43
N LEU A 158 -16.40 8.34 4.59
CA LEU A 158 -15.57 9.48 4.96
C LEU A 158 -15.51 10.50 3.84
N LYS A 159 -15.52 11.77 4.23
CA LYS A 159 -15.43 12.89 3.28
C LYS A 159 -14.50 13.95 3.84
N SER A 160 -13.78 14.61 2.96
CA SER A 160 -12.99 15.79 3.32
C SER A 160 -13.63 17.02 2.70
N THR A 161 -13.51 18.16 3.38
CA THR A 161 -14.03 19.40 2.82
C THR A 161 -13.19 19.82 1.61
N PRO A 162 -13.76 20.58 0.65
CA PRO A 162 -12.97 21.10 -0.46
C PRO A 162 -11.74 21.88 -0.02
N ASP A 163 -11.84 22.63 1.08
CA ASP A 163 -10.71 23.38 1.60
C ASP A 163 -9.59 22.49 2.08
N THR A 164 -9.90 21.39 2.74
CA THR A 164 -8.91 20.41 3.17
C THR A 164 -8.19 19.79 1.98
N ILE A 165 -8.93 19.44 0.95
CA ILE A 165 -8.37 18.85 -0.27
C ILE A 165 -7.47 19.86 -0.98
N THR A 166 -7.94 21.10 -1.12
CA THR A 166 -7.18 22.16 -1.76
C THR A 166 -5.87 22.42 -0.99
N ALA A 167 -5.94 22.48 0.34
CA ALA A 167 -4.77 22.70 1.17
C ALA A 167 -3.75 21.56 1.01
N PHE A 168 -4.22 20.33 0.94
CA PHE A 168 -3.34 19.19 0.71
C PHE A 168 -2.64 19.32 -0.66
N LYS A 169 -3.40 19.58 -1.71
CA LYS A 169 -2.85 19.67 -3.07
C LYS A 169 -1.83 20.80 -3.20
N ALA A 170 -2.03 21.91 -2.48
CA ALA A 170 -1.11 23.03 -2.50
C ALA A 170 0.26 22.68 -1.91
N THR A 171 0.30 21.79 -0.89
CA THR A 171 1.55 21.40 -0.26
C THR A 171 2.20 20.19 -0.96
N SER A 172 1.40 19.25 -1.43
CA SER A 172 1.91 18.01 -2.03
C SER A 172 2.55 18.25 -3.39
N GLY A 173 2.09 19.26 -4.13
CA GLY A 173 2.65 19.58 -5.44
C GLY A 173 4.09 20.03 -5.43
N GLN A 174 4.75 20.04 -4.28
CA GLN A 174 6.13 20.50 -4.12
C GLN A 174 7.16 19.39 -4.00
N HIS A 175 6.76 18.14 -4.10
CA HIS A 175 7.73 17.04 -4.05
C HIS A 175 7.92 16.30 -5.35
#